data_26e30a5e8a0ff2720ad63fa9207cafb9
#
_entry.id   26e30a5e8a0ff2720ad63fa9207cafb9
#
_cell.length_a   1.000
_cell.length_b   1.000
_cell.length_c   1.000
_cell.angle_alpha   90.00
_cell.angle_beta   90.00
_cell.angle_gamma   90.00
#
_symmetry.space_group_name_H-M   'P 1'
#
loop_
_entity.id
_entity.type
_entity.pdbx_description
1 polymer ?
#
loop_
_entity_poly.entity_id
_entity_poly.type
_entity_poly.pdbx_seq_one_letter_code
_entity_poly.pdbx_strand_id
1 'polypeptide(L)'
;MQLFRRRQDDDSAQNTSLSLRWRVMLLAMSMVALVVVLMAVAVYAVISAALYNDIDNQLQSRAEMLIASGSLAADPRKAIEGTAYSDVNAMLVNPGRSIYTANQPGQRLPVGQQEKAVIRGELFLSRRTAAGQRVLAVHLPNGSTLLISKSLAPTRAVTMKLRWVLLVVGGVGVVVAAVAGGMVTRAGLRPVGRLTEAAERVARTDDLRPIPVYGSDELARLTEAFNAMLRSLAESRERQARLVADAGHELKTPLTSLRTNVELLMASAAPGAPQLPEEEMAELRADAIAQIEELSTLVGDLVDLTRDDQREVAYEQVDVTEVVDRSMERVRRRRNDIEFDIQVVPWHVYGDAAGLSRAVLNMLDNAAKWSPAGGVVGLRMRQIDPTHVEMVVSDRGPGIPENQRELVFERFYRSDQARAMPGSGLGLAIVKQVVLKHGGTITIHDTVPGGQPPGTSIRMVLPGGPTAAGGVPAAAITGGSQST
;
A
#
# COMPACT_ATOMS: atom_id res chain seq x y z
N MET A 1 7.14 29.28 24.95
CA MET A 1 7.44 27.88 25.31
C MET A 1 6.34 27.21 26.14
N GLN A 2 5.25 27.88 26.52
CA GLN A 2 4.12 27.31 27.30
C GLN A 2 2.89 26.96 26.45
N LEU A 3 2.81 27.35 25.19
CA LEU A 3 1.66 27.05 24.28
C LEU A 3 1.80 25.70 23.56
N PHE A 4 2.99 25.09 23.51
CA PHE A 4 3.20 23.76 22.91
C PHE A 4 2.92 22.60 23.88
N ARG A 5 2.89 22.83 25.21
CA ARG A 5 2.60 21.79 26.21
C ARG A 5 1.12 21.48 26.40
N ARG A 6 0.21 22.37 25.98
CA ARG A 6 -1.26 22.21 26.16
C ARG A 6 -1.93 21.43 25.05
N ARG A 7 -1.21 21.08 23.97
CA ARG A 7 -1.77 20.31 22.84
C ARG A 7 -1.44 18.82 22.88
N GLN A 8 -0.63 18.39 23.85
CA GLN A 8 -0.23 16.98 24.02
C GLN A 8 -1.12 16.23 25.04
N ASP A 9 -1.92 16.93 25.83
CA ASP A 9 -2.78 16.30 26.86
C ASP A 9 -4.23 16.01 26.40
N ASP A 10 -4.64 16.49 25.20
CA ASP A 10 -6.01 16.28 24.67
C ASP A 10 -6.13 15.11 23.67
N ASP A 11 -5.03 14.51 23.27
CA ASP A 11 -5.04 13.32 22.36
C ASP A 11 -5.05 11.97 23.13
N SER A 12 -5.20 11.99 24.46
CA SER A 12 -5.33 10.78 25.27
C SER A 12 -6.76 10.23 25.40
N ALA A 13 -7.72 10.65 24.60
CA ALA A 13 -8.86 9.83 24.27
C ALA A 13 -8.35 8.64 23.44
N GLN A 14 -7.66 7.70 24.11
CA GLN A 14 -7.32 6.40 23.57
C GLN A 14 -8.61 5.77 23.08
N ASN A 15 -8.88 5.97 21.79
CA ASN A 15 -9.73 5.07 21.03
C ASN A 15 -9.13 3.69 21.22
N THR A 16 -9.67 2.93 22.18
CA THR A 16 -9.37 1.51 22.40
C THR A 16 -9.89 0.72 21.21
N SER A 17 -9.38 1.06 20.03
CA SER A 17 -9.66 0.32 18.82
C SER A 17 -8.98 -1.03 18.99
N LEU A 18 -9.81 -2.06 19.24
CA LEU A 18 -9.38 -3.45 19.24
C LEU A 18 -8.45 -3.67 18.04
N SER A 19 -7.28 -4.27 18.28
CA SER A 19 -6.35 -4.58 17.20
C SER A 19 -7.04 -5.36 16.09
N LEU A 20 -6.60 -5.21 14.85
CA LEU A 20 -7.17 -5.91 13.70
C LEU A 20 -7.31 -7.42 13.95
N ARG A 21 -6.34 -8.01 14.66
CA ARG A 21 -6.36 -9.43 15.07
C ARG A 21 -7.58 -9.76 15.91
N TRP A 22 -7.93 -8.93 16.91
CA TRP A 22 -9.10 -9.12 17.75
C TRP A 22 -10.41 -8.93 16.98
N ARG A 23 -10.47 -7.97 16.06
CA ARG A 23 -11.67 -7.75 15.24
C ARG A 23 -11.97 -8.94 14.33
N VAL A 24 -10.95 -9.46 13.63
CA VAL A 24 -11.11 -10.63 12.75
C VAL A 24 -11.49 -11.88 13.57
N MET A 25 -10.83 -12.10 14.71
CA MET A 25 -11.14 -13.22 15.59
C MET A 25 -12.58 -13.14 16.12
N LEU A 26 -13.03 -11.98 16.60
CA LEU A 26 -14.39 -11.80 17.11
C LEU A 26 -15.44 -11.97 16.01
N LEU A 27 -15.19 -11.49 14.79
CA LEU A 27 -16.08 -11.69 13.66
C LEU A 27 -16.20 -13.19 13.29
N ALA A 28 -15.09 -13.91 13.23
CA ALA A 28 -15.09 -15.33 12.96
C ALA A 28 -15.83 -16.11 14.06
N MET A 29 -15.58 -15.79 15.34
CA MET A 29 -16.26 -16.41 16.48
C MET A 29 -17.76 -16.13 16.46
N SER A 30 -18.19 -14.88 16.23
CA SER A 30 -19.60 -14.53 16.21
C SER A 30 -20.36 -15.23 15.09
N MET A 31 -19.73 -15.38 13.92
CA MET A 31 -20.31 -16.10 12.78
C MET A 31 -20.50 -17.60 13.11
N VAL A 32 -19.47 -18.25 13.67
CA VAL A 32 -19.58 -19.66 14.07
C VAL A 32 -20.61 -19.84 15.19
N ALA A 33 -20.58 -18.97 16.20
CA ALA A 33 -21.56 -19.02 17.30
C ALA A 33 -23.01 -18.88 16.78
N LEU A 34 -23.25 -17.95 15.85
CA LEU A 34 -24.55 -17.76 15.22
C LEU A 34 -25.03 -19.04 14.50
N VAL A 35 -24.17 -19.65 13.70
CA VAL A 35 -24.47 -20.87 12.95
C VAL A 35 -24.80 -22.03 13.92
N VAL A 36 -23.98 -22.19 14.97
CA VAL A 36 -24.20 -23.22 16.00
C VAL A 36 -25.52 -23.02 16.72
N VAL A 37 -25.85 -21.77 17.10
CA VAL A 37 -27.14 -21.46 17.77
C VAL A 37 -28.31 -21.74 16.84
N LEU A 38 -28.25 -21.28 15.59
CA LEU A 38 -29.32 -21.55 14.61
C LEU A 38 -29.53 -23.05 14.38
N MET A 39 -28.46 -23.82 14.25
CA MET A 39 -28.50 -25.25 14.09
C MET A 39 -29.09 -25.94 15.33
N ALA A 40 -28.67 -25.55 16.55
CA ALA A 40 -29.19 -26.09 17.79
C ALA A 40 -30.70 -25.83 17.94
N VAL A 41 -31.16 -24.61 17.62
CA VAL A 41 -32.57 -24.22 17.62
C VAL A 41 -33.36 -25.08 16.60
N ALA A 42 -32.85 -25.20 15.38
CA ALA A 42 -33.50 -26.00 14.33
C ALA A 42 -33.62 -27.49 14.74
N VAL A 43 -32.55 -28.10 15.22
CA VAL A 43 -32.55 -29.50 15.69
C VAL A 43 -33.53 -29.67 16.85
N TYR A 44 -33.52 -28.75 17.84
CA TYR A 44 -34.45 -28.81 18.95
C TYR A 44 -35.92 -28.67 18.49
N ALA A 45 -36.20 -27.76 17.59
CA ALA A 45 -37.54 -27.53 17.06
C ALA A 45 -38.08 -28.79 16.30
N VAL A 46 -37.24 -29.37 15.40
CA VAL A 46 -37.61 -30.53 14.62
C VAL A 46 -37.86 -31.76 15.52
N ILE A 47 -36.96 -32.03 16.46
CA ILE A 47 -37.10 -33.19 17.36
C ILE A 47 -38.29 -33.00 18.31
N SER A 48 -38.50 -31.77 18.88
CA SER A 48 -39.64 -31.48 19.71
C SER A 48 -40.94 -31.66 18.94
N ALA A 49 -41.05 -31.13 17.72
CA ALA A 49 -42.26 -31.31 16.91
C ALA A 49 -42.52 -32.79 16.58
N ALA A 50 -41.48 -33.56 16.22
CA ALA A 50 -41.60 -34.98 15.94
C ALA A 50 -42.13 -35.75 17.16
N LEU A 51 -41.61 -35.49 18.38
CA LEU A 51 -42.03 -36.15 19.60
C LEU A 51 -43.51 -35.78 19.98
N TYR A 52 -43.94 -34.56 19.80
CA TYR A 52 -45.33 -34.19 20.04
C TYR A 52 -46.25 -34.79 19.00
N ASN A 53 -45.90 -34.82 17.73
CA ASN A 53 -46.67 -35.48 16.68
C ASN A 53 -46.81 -36.98 16.92
N ASP A 54 -45.74 -37.64 17.39
CA ASP A 54 -45.76 -39.08 17.72
C ASP A 54 -46.79 -39.35 18.85
N ILE A 55 -46.83 -38.51 19.90
CA ILE A 55 -47.82 -38.63 20.97
C ILE A 55 -49.23 -38.41 20.44
N ASP A 56 -49.45 -37.42 19.58
CA ASP A 56 -50.75 -37.17 18.97
C ASP A 56 -51.23 -38.35 18.12
N ASN A 57 -50.33 -38.94 17.32
CA ASN A 57 -50.62 -40.13 16.53
C ASN A 57 -50.94 -41.33 17.40
N GLN A 58 -50.19 -41.56 18.49
CA GLN A 58 -50.45 -42.64 19.44
C GLN A 58 -51.81 -42.47 20.13
N LEU A 59 -52.14 -41.28 20.58
CA LEU A 59 -53.47 -40.99 21.18
C LEU A 59 -54.59 -41.22 20.17
N GLN A 60 -54.42 -40.75 18.92
CA GLN A 60 -55.41 -40.94 17.87
C GLN A 60 -55.63 -42.43 17.54
N SER A 61 -54.56 -43.18 17.29
CA SER A 61 -54.65 -44.60 16.98
C SER A 61 -55.27 -45.38 18.11
N ARG A 62 -55.02 -45.02 19.38
CA ARG A 62 -55.69 -45.63 20.55
C ARG A 62 -57.15 -45.33 20.59
N ALA A 63 -57.57 -44.07 20.35
CA ALA A 63 -58.95 -43.67 20.27
C ALA A 63 -59.70 -44.47 19.19
N GLU A 64 -59.13 -44.55 18.00
CA GLU A 64 -59.68 -45.28 16.87
C GLU A 64 -59.83 -46.78 17.14
N MET A 65 -58.82 -47.42 17.78
CA MET A 65 -58.93 -48.82 18.19
C MET A 65 -60.07 -49.09 19.19
N LEU A 66 -60.21 -48.21 20.20
CA LEU A 66 -61.27 -48.31 21.18
C LEU A 66 -62.66 -48.14 20.55
N ILE A 67 -62.76 -47.22 19.59
CA ILE A 67 -64.03 -46.99 18.87
C ILE A 67 -64.32 -48.13 17.91
N ALA A 68 -63.36 -48.63 17.13
CA ALA A 68 -63.54 -49.64 16.13
C ALA A 68 -63.82 -51.01 16.74
N SER A 69 -63.26 -51.31 17.93
CA SER A 69 -63.53 -52.60 18.64
C SER A 69 -64.99 -52.79 19.09
N GLY A 70 -65.79 -51.74 19.07
CA GLY A 70 -67.15 -51.81 19.59
C GLY A 70 -67.25 -52.05 21.11
N SER A 71 -66.09 -52.15 21.77
CA SER A 71 -66.06 -52.50 23.23
C SER A 71 -66.61 -51.38 24.10
N LEU A 72 -66.52 -50.08 23.65
CA LEU A 72 -67.15 -48.95 24.33
C LEU A 72 -68.68 -48.96 24.33
N ALA A 73 -69.31 -49.66 23.37
CA ALA A 73 -70.74 -49.82 23.29
C ALA A 73 -71.21 -51.06 24.04
N ALA A 74 -70.40 -52.17 24.02
CA ALA A 74 -70.76 -53.46 24.64
C ALA A 74 -70.57 -53.51 26.17
N ASP A 75 -69.39 -53.05 26.67
CA ASP A 75 -69.08 -52.95 28.10
C ASP A 75 -68.15 -51.74 28.33
N PRO A 76 -68.70 -50.56 28.48
CA PRO A 76 -67.92 -49.32 28.63
C PRO A 76 -66.90 -49.35 29.79
N ARG A 77 -67.31 -50.06 30.88
CA ARG A 77 -66.48 -50.11 32.08
C ARG A 77 -65.23 -50.96 31.84
N LYS A 78 -65.35 -52.21 31.30
CA LYS A 78 -64.22 -53.03 30.99
C LYS A 78 -63.33 -52.44 29.90
N ALA A 79 -63.91 -51.80 28.88
CA ALA A 79 -63.15 -51.16 27.83
C ALA A 79 -62.28 -50.04 28.38
N ILE A 80 -62.76 -49.21 29.28
CA ILE A 80 -61.99 -48.12 29.90
C ILE A 80 -61.01 -48.68 30.95
N GLU A 81 -61.43 -49.66 31.83
CA GLU A 81 -60.57 -50.31 32.83
C GLU A 81 -59.35 -50.99 32.13
N GLY A 82 -59.58 -51.62 30.94
CA GLY A 82 -58.55 -52.20 30.13
C GLY A 82 -57.44 -51.23 29.67
N THR A 83 -57.76 -49.93 29.59
CA THR A 83 -56.73 -48.92 29.26
C THR A 83 -55.80 -48.57 30.44
N ALA A 84 -56.16 -48.93 31.70
CA ALA A 84 -55.33 -48.72 32.87
C ALA A 84 -53.98 -49.45 32.82
N TYR A 85 -53.87 -50.51 32.02
CA TYR A 85 -52.61 -51.24 31.78
C TYR A 85 -51.77 -50.70 30.67
N SER A 86 -52.23 -49.60 30.02
CA SER A 86 -51.49 -48.83 29.03
C SER A 86 -51.06 -47.48 29.61
N ASP A 87 -49.99 -46.85 29.03
CA ASP A 87 -49.48 -45.53 29.45
C ASP A 87 -50.44 -44.37 29.18
N VAL A 88 -51.77 -44.61 29.17
CA VAL A 88 -52.80 -43.68 28.78
C VAL A 88 -53.89 -43.64 29.84
N ASN A 89 -54.27 -42.40 30.27
CA ASN A 89 -55.48 -42.23 31.06
C ASN A 89 -56.66 -42.14 30.09
N ALA A 90 -57.75 -42.77 30.43
CA ALA A 90 -59.00 -42.72 29.63
C ALA A 90 -60.21 -42.34 30.49
N MET A 91 -61.14 -41.64 29.87
CA MET A 91 -62.44 -41.27 30.46
C MET A 91 -63.50 -41.35 29.38
N LEU A 92 -64.59 -42.02 29.66
CA LEU A 92 -65.78 -42.02 28.83
C LEU A 92 -66.90 -41.31 29.57
N VAL A 93 -67.49 -40.32 28.92
CA VAL A 93 -68.67 -39.55 29.43
C VAL A 93 -69.87 -39.87 28.55
N ASN A 94 -70.90 -40.54 29.12
CA ASN A 94 -72.11 -40.87 28.40
C ASN A 94 -73.14 -39.77 28.47
N PRO A 95 -74.18 -39.71 27.57
CA PRO A 95 -75.26 -38.70 27.57
C PRO A 95 -76.06 -38.68 28.87
N GLY A 96 -76.20 -39.81 29.59
CA GLY A 96 -76.88 -39.92 30.89
C GLY A 96 -76.02 -39.52 32.10
N ARG A 97 -74.88 -38.82 31.89
CA ARG A 97 -73.94 -38.39 32.92
C ARG A 97 -73.19 -39.53 33.65
N SER A 98 -73.27 -40.80 33.23
CA SER A 98 -72.37 -41.82 33.76
C SER A 98 -70.97 -41.61 33.25
N ILE A 99 -69.97 -41.62 34.15
CA ILE A 99 -68.56 -41.39 33.85
C ILE A 99 -67.78 -42.65 34.21
N TYR A 100 -67.05 -43.18 33.23
CA TYR A 100 -66.13 -44.26 33.45
C TYR A 100 -64.68 -43.70 33.32
N THR A 101 -63.83 -44.00 34.29
CA THR A 101 -62.49 -43.46 34.29
C THR A 101 -61.47 -44.57 34.59
N ALA A 102 -60.39 -44.58 33.85
CA ALA A 102 -59.20 -45.34 34.16
C ALA A 102 -58.01 -44.38 34.16
N ASN A 103 -57.49 -44.12 35.33
CA ASN A 103 -56.36 -43.22 35.49
C ASN A 103 -55.14 -44.01 36.02
N GLN A 104 -53.97 -43.67 35.57
CA GLN A 104 -52.73 -44.13 36.19
C GLN A 104 -52.62 -43.64 37.64
N PRO A 105 -51.94 -44.35 38.52
CA PRO A 105 -51.74 -43.93 39.90
C PRO A 105 -51.18 -42.52 40.00
N GLY A 106 -51.91 -41.66 40.75
CA GLY A 106 -51.49 -40.26 40.96
C GLY A 106 -51.77 -39.28 39.80
N GLN A 107 -52.38 -39.76 38.71
CA GLN A 107 -52.69 -38.91 37.56
C GLN A 107 -54.23 -38.76 37.43
N ARG A 108 -54.68 -37.52 37.28
CA ARG A 108 -56.09 -37.26 36.93
C ARG A 108 -56.12 -36.66 35.52
N LEU A 109 -57.11 -37.06 34.73
CA LEU A 109 -57.29 -36.51 33.38
C LEU A 109 -57.81 -35.08 33.53
N PRO A 110 -57.07 -34.08 32.96
CA PRO A 110 -57.42 -32.69 33.08
C PRO A 110 -58.56 -32.31 32.11
N VAL A 111 -59.70 -31.98 32.61
CA VAL A 111 -60.90 -31.56 31.84
C VAL A 111 -61.00 -30.04 31.90
N GLY A 112 -60.79 -29.33 30.81
CA GLY A 112 -60.90 -27.87 30.67
C GLY A 112 -62.09 -27.44 29.82
N GLN A 113 -62.13 -26.20 29.39
CA GLN A 113 -63.23 -25.64 28.60
C GLN A 113 -63.39 -26.29 27.22
N GLN A 114 -62.32 -26.65 26.56
CA GLN A 114 -62.36 -27.33 25.24
C GLN A 114 -62.90 -28.77 25.35
N GLU A 115 -62.47 -29.51 26.34
CA GLU A 115 -62.97 -30.88 26.59
C GLU A 115 -64.47 -30.83 26.99
N LYS A 116 -64.87 -29.82 27.77
CA LYS A 116 -66.30 -29.62 28.12
C LYS A 116 -67.13 -29.26 26.88
N ALA A 117 -66.59 -28.50 25.92
CA ALA A 117 -67.27 -28.20 24.65
C ALA A 117 -67.44 -29.50 23.79
N VAL A 118 -66.42 -30.37 23.78
CA VAL A 118 -66.58 -31.71 23.13
C VAL A 118 -67.63 -32.55 23.84
N ILE A 119 -67.70 -32.55 25.19
CA ILE A 119 -68.66 -33.28 25.96
C ILE A 119 -70.10 -32.74 25.69
N ARG A 120 -70.27 -31.46 25.44
CA ARG A 120 -71.59 -30.87 25.07
C ARG A 120 -71.94 -31.10 23.61
N GLY A 121 -71.05 -31.68 22.78
CA GLY A 121 -71.27 -31.87 21.36
C GLY A 121 -71.05 -30.57 20.52
N GLU A 122 -70.52 -29.53 21.12
CA GLU A 122 -70.20 -28.27 20.42
C GLU A 122 -68.97 -28.37 19.52
N LEU A 123 -68.07 -29.34 19.86
CA LEU A 123 -66.88 -29.67 19.09
C LEU A 123 -66.79 -31.20 18.91
N PHE A 124 -66.36 -31.66 17.75
CA PHE A 124 -66.19 -33.11 17.50
C PHE A 124 -64.86 -33.63 18.04
N LEU A 125 -63.80 -32.80 18.07
CA LEU A 125 -62.44 -33.20 18.47
C LEU A 125 -61.73 -32.00 19.12
N SER A 126 -60.97 -32.30 20.20
CA SER A 126 -60.05 -31.35 20.81
C SER A 126 -58.74 -32.01 21.12
N ARG A 127 -57.63 -31.31 20.81
CA ARG A 127 -56.25 -31.69 21.17
C ARG A 127 -55.61 -30.60 21.95
N ARG A 128 -55.20 -30.82 23.19
CA ARG A 128 -54.62 -29.80 24.05
C ARG A 128 -53.58 -30.38 25.02
N THR A 129 -52.65 -29.55 25.37
CA THR A 129 -51.70 -29.82 26.46
C THR A 129 -52.21 -29.16 27.75
N ALA A 130 -52.46 -29.92 28.78
CA ALA A 130 -52.92 -29.44 30.07
C ALA A 130 -52.32 -30.25 31.22
N ALA A 131 -51.97 -29.59 32.33
CA ALA A 131 -51.43 -30.22 33.55
C ALA A 131 -50.27 -31.21 33.26
N GLY A 132 -49.40 -30.93 32.27
CA GLY A 132 -48.30 -31.84 31.91
C GLY A 132 -48.68 -33.08 31.11
N GLN A 133 -49.92 -33.12 30.61
CA GLN A 133 -50.43 -34.23 29.79
C GLN A 133 -50.91 -33.71 28.44
N ARG A 134 -50.80 -34.53 27.40
CA ARG A 134 -51.44 -34.31 26.10
C ARG A 134 -52.82 -34.97 26.14
N VAL A 135 -53.89 -34.23 25.87
CA VAL A 135 -55.28 -34.65 25.96
C VAL A 135 -55.87 -34.65 24.56
N LEU A 136 -56.54 -35.77 24.22
CA LEU A 136 -57.36 -35.92 23.04
C LEU A 136 -58.79 -36.17 23.54
N ALA A 137 -59.76 -35.37 23.13
CA ALA A 137 -61.18 -35.58 23.34
C ALA A 137 -61.89 -35.80 22.01
N VAL A 138 -62.70 -36.83 21.89
CA VAL A 138 -63.43 -37.23 20.67
C VAL A 138 -64.90 -37.45 21.01
N HIS A 139 -65.79 -36.74 20.31
CA HIS A 139 -67.25 -36.94 20.42
C HIS A 139 -67.67 -38.14 19.54
N LEU A 140 -68.39 -39.07 20.08
CA LEU A 140 -68.86 -40.30 19.41
C LEU A 140 -70.26 -40.13 18.83
N PRO A 141 -70.65 -40.82 17.76
CA PRO A 141 -71.95 -40.74 17.15
C PRO A 141 -73.13 -41.11 18.10
N ASN A 142 -72.84 -41.90 19.13
CA ASN A 142 -73.83 -42.28 20.17
C ASN A 142 -74.05 -41.20 21.25
N GLY A 143 -73.44 -40.01 21.07
CA GLY A 143 -73.53 -38.91 22.04
C GLY A 143 -72.55 -39.03 23.21
N SER A 144 -71.75 -40.06 23.33
CA SER A 144 -70.70 -40.21 24.35
C SER A 144 -69.43 -39.46 23.92
N THR A 145 -68.60 -39.11 24.89
CA THR A 145 -67.32 -38.48 24.61
C THR A 145 -66.19 -39.29 25.23
N LEU A 146 -65.25 -39.70 24.40
CA LEU A 146 -64.03 -40.36 24.84
C LEU A 146 -62.90 -39.33 25.01
N LEU A 147 -62.34 -39.28 26.22
CA LEU A 147 -61.17 -38.49 26.52
C LEU A 147 -59.99 -39.40 26.82
N ILE A 148 -58.87 -39.13 26.19
CA ILE A 148 -57.65 -39.90 26.42
C ILE A 148 -56.50 -38.91 26.66
N SER A 149 -55.66 -39.24 27.64
CA SER A 149 -54.46 -38.41 27.87
C SER A 149 -53.21 -39.27 28.12
N LYS A 150 -52.07 -38.68 27.70
CA LYS A 150 -50.75 -39.25 27.94
C LYS A 150 -49.87 -38.26 28.64
N SER A 151 -49.09 -38.72 29.62
CA SER A 151 -48.11 -37.91 30.33
C SER A 151 -46.99 -37.43 29.41
N LEU A 152 -46.65 -36.16 29.46
CA LEU A 152 -45.53 -35.55 28.76
C LEU A 152 -44.21 -35.62 29.58
N ALA A 153 -44.24 -36.20 30.79
CA ALA A 153 -43.04 -36.26 31.65
C ALA A 153 -41.86 -36.98 30.98
N PRO A 154 -42.01 -38.12 30.29
CA PRO A 154 -40.90 -38.79 29.57
C PRO A 154 -40.36 -37.92 28.43
N THR A 155 -41.27 -37.30 27.65
CA THR A 155 -40.93 -36.44 26.52
C THR A 155 -40.16 -35.21 26.96
N ARG A 156 -40.60 -34.56 28.06
CA ARG A 156 -39.92 -33.45 28.67
C ARG A 156 -38.52 -33.83 29.18
N ALA A 157 -38.36 -35.02 29.75
CA ALA A 157 -37.05 -35.51 30.19
C ALA A 157 -36.10 -35.68 29.01
N VAL A 158 -36.56 -36.20 27.88
CA VAL A 158 -35.79 -36.34 26.64
C VAL A 158 -35.41 -35.00 26.06
N THR A 159 -36.37 -34.09 25.93
CA THR A 159 -36.11 -32.74 25.39
C THR A 159 -35.19 -31.93 26.30
N MET A 160 -35.25 -32.09 27.62
CA MET A 160 -34.33 -31.47 28.56
C MET A 160 -32.89 -32.01 28.41
N LYS A 161 -32.72 -33.36 28.28
CA LYS A 161 -31.43 -33.97 28.00
C LYS A 161 -30.87 -33.48 26.66
N LEU A 162 -31.70 -33.38 25.63
CA LEU A 162 -31.32 -32.87 24.32
C LEU A 162 -30.82 -31.44 24.42
N ARG A 163 -31.54 -30.55 25.18
CA ARG A 163 -31.12 -29.18 25.41
C ARG A 163 -29.71 -29.07 26.01
N TRP A 164 -29.46 -29.89 27.06
CA TRP A 164 -28.13 -29.91 27.68
C TRP A 164 -27.03 -30.39 26.74
N VAL A 165 -27.30 -31.45 25.95
CA VAL A 165 -26.35 -31.97 24.95
C VAL A 165 -26.05 -30.87 23.91
N LEU A 166 -27.08 -30.21 23.38
CA LEU A 166 -26.87 -29.14 22.39
C LEU A 166 -26.10 -27.97 22.97
N LEU A 167 -26.34 -27.57 24.23
CA LEU A 167 -25.59 -26.51 24.91
C LEU A 167 -24.10 -26.87 25.09
N VAL A 168 -23.82 -28.10 25.56
CA VAL A 168 -22.44 -28.55 25.80
C VAL A 168 -21.69 -28.70 24.47
N VAL A 169 -22.26 -29.41 23.51
CA VAL A 169 -21.64 -29.64 22.20
C VAL A 169 -21.44 -28.29 21.45
N GLY A 170 -22.47 -27.45 21.49
CA GLY A 170 -22.38 -26.10 20.88
C GLY A 170 -21.33 -25.24 21.56
N GLY A 171 -21.30 -25.24 22.89
CA GLY A 171 -20.29 -24.47 23.66
C GLY A 171 -18.86 -24.93 23.36
N VAL A 172 -18.60 -26.24 23.32
CA VAL A 172 -17.30 -26.83 22.93
C VAL A 172 -16.95 -26.42 21.50
N GLY A 173 -17.91 -26.47 20.57
CA GLY A 173 -17.71 -26.09 19.19
C GLY A 173 -17.27 -24.63 19.05
N VAL A 174 -17.90 -23.72 19.79
CA VAL A 174 -17.52 -22.29 19.81
C VAL A 174 -16.11 -22.10 20.36
N VAL A 175 -15.74 -22.80 21.44
CA VAL A 175 -14.39 -22.72 22.02
C VAL A 175 -13.33 -23.21 21.03
N VAL A 176 -13.56 -24.36 20.38
CA VAL A 176 -12.66 -24.90 19.36
C VAL A 176 -12.49 -23.92 18.20
N ALA A 177 -13.59 -23.34 17.72
CA ALA A 177 -13.55 -22.32 16.66
C ALA A 177 -12.77 -21.07 17.08
N ALA A 178 -12.92 -20.64 18.34
CA ALA A 178 -12.17 -19.51 18.88
C ALA A 178 -10.66 -19.75 18.88
N VAL A 179 -10.24 -20.94 19.33
CA VAL A 179 -8.81 -21.33 19.36
C VAL A 179 -8.26 -21.45 17.93
N ALA A 180 -8.97 -22.15 17.06
CA ALA A 180 -8.56 -22.32 15.66
C ALA A 180 -8.48 -20.97 14.92
N GLY A 181 -9.51 -20.13 15.05
CA GLY A 181 -9.53 -18.80 14.47
C GLY A 181 -8.40 -17.91 14.98
N GLY A 182 -8.09 -18.00 16.28
CA GLY A 182 -6.97 -17.29 16.90
C GLY A 182 -5.61 -17.74 16.34
N MET A 183 -5.42 -19.05 16.12
CA MET A 183 -4.19 -19.59 15.51
C MET A 183 -4.01 -19.12 14.06
N VAL A 184 -5.06 -19.24 13.25
CA VAL A 184 -5.04 -18.80 11.84
C VAL A 184 -4.77 -17.31 11.73
N THR A 185 -5.46 -16.49 12.55
CA THR A 185 -5.26 -15.03 12.54
C THR A 185 -3.84 -14.64 12.94
N ARG A 186 -3.25 -15.31 13.95
CA ARG A 186 -1.86 -15.05 14.36
C ARG A 186 -0.86 -15.44 13.28
N ALA A 187 -1.06 -16.59 12.64
CA ALA A 187 -0.17 -17.05 11.57
C ALA A 187 -0.26 -16.13 10.34
N GLY A 188 -1.48 -15.82 9.89
CA GLY A 188 -1.72 -15.01 8.70
C GLY A 188 -1.30 -13.54 8.82
N LEU A 189 -1.40 -12.93 10.02
CA LEU A 189 -1.02 -11.52 10.23
C LEU A 189 0.42 -11.33 10.75
N ARG A 190 1.21 -12.39 10.89
CA ARG A 190 2.61 -12.29 11.32
C ARG A 190 3.49 -11.47 10.35
N PRO A 191 3.37 -11.60 9.02
CA PRO A 191 4.10 -10.77 8.07
C PRO A 191 3.81 -9.28 8.21
N VAL A 192 2.56 -8.89 8.46
CA VAL A 192 2.18 -7.47 8.68
C VAL A 192 2.91 -6.90 9.90
N GLY A 193 3.01 -7.68 10.99
CA GLY A 193 3.77 -7.26 12.17
C GLY A 193 5.25 -7.00 11.86
N ARG A 194 5.88 -7.87 11.06
CA ARG A 194 7.28 -7.69 10.62
C ARG A 194 7.48 -6.44 9.77
N LEU A 195 6.55 -6.16 8.85
CA LEU A 195 6.58 -4.94 8.02
C LEU A 195 6.46 -3.68 8.91
N THR A 196 5.57 -3.69 9.89
CA THR A 196 5.43 -2.59 10.85
C THR A 196 6.73 -2.36 11.65
N GLU A 197 7.31 -3.44 12.20
CA GLU A 197 8.59 -3.38 12.93
C GLU A 197 9.74 -2.86 12.05
N ALA A 198 9.77 -3.25 10.78
CA ALA A 198 10.77 -2.77 9.83
C ALA A 198 10.58 -1.29 9.51
N ALA A 199 9.34 -0.84 9.27
CA ALA A 199 9.04 0.58 9.06
C ALA A 199 9.42 1.44 10.26
N GLU A 200 9.10 0.99 11.49
CA GLU A 200 9.50 1.66 12.72
C GLU A 200 11.04 1.66 12.93
N ARG A 201 11.73 0.60 12.53
CA ARG A 201 13.19 0.51 12.59
C ARG A 201 13.81 1.52 11.62
N VAL A 202 13.35 1.56 10.37
CA VAL A 202 13.80 2.56 9.38
C VAL A 202 13.59 3.98 9.93
N ALA A 203 12.42 4.27 10.51
CA ALA A 203 12.11 5.59 11.04
C ALA A 203 13.00 6.02 12.22
N ARG A 204 13.48 5.06 13.03
CA ARG A 204 14.29 5.36 14.23
C ARG A 204 15.80 5.24 14.02
N THR A 205 16.24 4.31 13.19
CA THR A 205 17.66 3.95 13.09
C THR A 205 18.23 4.04 11.70
N ASP A 206 17.41 4.41 10.70
CA ASP A 206 17.80 4.44 9.28
C ASP A 206 18.34 3.10 8.75
N ASP A 207 18.00 1.98 9.40
CA ASP A 207 18.41 0.64 9.00
C ASP A 207 17.56 0.16 7.82
N LEU A 208 18.12 0.23 6.61
CA LEU A 208 17.46 -0.11 5.34
C LEU A 208 17.63 -1.59 4.94
N ARG A 209 17.90 -2.49 5.90
CA ARG A 209 18.05 -3.92 5.59
C ARG A 209 16.76 -4.51 5.04
N PRO A 210 16.84 -5.36 4.00
CA PRO A 210 15.68 -5.99 3.42
C PRO A 210 15.00 -6.95 4.40
N ILE A 211 13.68 -7.05 4.29
CA ILE A 211 12.85 -7.97 5.07
C ILE A 211 12.82 -9.32 4.36
N PRO A 212 13.01 -10.45 5.06
CA PRO A 212 12.88 -11.77 4.44
C PRO A 212 11.46 -11.98 3.88
N VAL A 213 11.37 -12.38 2.62
CA VAL A 213 10.11 -12.72 1.94
C VAL A 213 9.80 -14.18 2.19
N TYR A 214 8.55 -14.46 2.58
CA TYR A 214 8.06 -15.82 2.81
C TYR A 214 6.74 -16.03 2.08
N GLY A 215 6.62 -17.14 1.37
CA GLY A 215 5.42 -17.45 0.59
C GLY A 215 5.39 -16.79 -0.78
N SER A 216 4.21 -16.84 -1.42
CA SER A 216 3.95 -16.29 -2.77
C SER A 216 2.58 -15.61 -2.85
N ASP A 217 2.04 -15.20 -1.68
CA ASP A 217 0.75 -14.56 -1.54
C ASP A 217 0.84 -13.01 -1.68
N GLU A 218 -0.26 -12.33 -1.46
CA GLU A 218 -0.34 -10.87 -1.52
C GLU A 218 0.58 -10.20 -0.49
N LEU A 219 0.83 -10.85 0.64
CA LEU A 219 1.74 -10.34 1.67
C LEU A 219 3.22 -10.49 1.27
N ALA A 220 3.56 -11.56 0.57
CA ALA A 220 4.88 -11.72 -0.04
C ALA A 220 5.13 -10.61 -1.09
N ARG A 221 4.17 -10.35 -1.99
CA ARG A 221 4.25 -9.26 -2.97
C ARG A 221 4.38 -7.87 -2.31
N LEU A 222 3.63 -7.63 -1.22
CA LEU A 222 3.76 -6.40 -0.44
C LEU A 222 5.16 -6.25 0.17
N THR A 223 5.72 -7.36 0.68
CA THR A 223 7.08 -7.37 1.24
C THR A 223 8.14 -7.10 0.16
N GLU A 224 7.97 -7.64 -1.04
CA GLU A 224 8.84 -7.38 -2.19
C GLU A 224 8.79 -5.91 -2.62
N ALA A 225 7.59 -5.31 -2.72
CA ALA A 225 7.42 -3.90 -3.04
C ALA A 225 8.07 -2.99 -1.98
N PHE A 226 7.91 -3.34 -0.70
CA PHE A 226 8.55 -2.62 0.39
C PHE A 226 10.09 -2.73 0.32
N ASN A 227 10.63 -3.91 0.02
CA ASN A 227 12.06 -4.12 -0.18
C ASN A 227 12.60 -3.35 -1.39
N ALA A 228 11.82 -3.22 -2.46
CA ALA A 228 12.18 -2.39 -3.61
C ALA A 228 12.30 -0.90 -3.22
N MET A 229 11.35 -0.41 -2.40
CA MET A 229 11.40 0.94 -1.85
C MET A 229 12.63 1.16 -0.95
N LEU A 230 12.94 0.20 -0.06
CA LEU A 230 14.13 0.27 0.80
C LEU A 230 15.43 0.34 0.00
N ARG A 231 15.54 -0.46 -1.07
CA ARG A 231 16.70 -0.43 -1.98
C ARG A 231 16.83 0.93 -2.66
N SER A 232 15.76 1.46 -3.23
CA SER A 232 15.77 2.77 -3.86
C SER A 232 16.17 3.89 -2.89
N LEU A 233 15.69 3.82 -1.64
CA LEU A 233 16.08 4.77 -0.59
C LEU A 233 17.56 4.63 -0.22
N ALA A 234 18.08 3.40 -0.09
CA ALA A 234 19.50 3.14 0.20
C ALA A 234 20.40 3.69 -0.90
N GLU A 235 20.07 3.43 -2.16
CA GLU A 235 20.79 3.95 -3.33
C GLU A 235 20.77 5.47 -3.41
N SER A 236 19.62 6.09 -3.08
CA SER A 236 19.52 7.55 -3.05
C SER A 236 20.40 8.16 -1.97
N ARG A 237 20.41 7.58 -0.76
CA ARG A 237 21.28 8.04 0.34
C ARG A 237 22.74 7.85 0.05
N GLU A 238 23.12 6.72 -0.54
CA GLU A 238 24.51 6.49 -0.91
C GLU A 238 24.99 7.50 -1.97
N ARG A 239 24.14 7.82 -2.97
CA ARG A 239 24.42 8.88 -3.94
C ARG A 239 24.60 10.24 -3.28
N GLN A 240 23.73 10.58 -2.31
CA GLN A 240 23.80 11.83 -1.56
C GLN A 240 25.07 11.90 -0.69
N ALA A 241 25.39 10.81 0.02
CA ALA A 241 26.58 10.75 0.86
C ALA A 241 27.88 10.90 0.04
N ARG A 242 27.95 10.24 -1.11
CA ARG A 242 29.08 10.41 -2.04
C ARG A 242 29.20 11.86 -2.53
N LEU A 243 28.06 12.46 -2.94
CA LEU A 243 28.07 13.87 -3.38
C LEU A 243 28.59 14.81 -2.30
N VAL A 244 28.18 14.63 -1.04
CA VAL A 244 28.66 15.48 0.07
C VAL A 244 30.15 15.25 0.35
N ALA A 245 30.62 14.00 0.29
CA ALA A 245 32.02 13.67 0.49
C ALA A 245 32.89 14.29 -0.62
N ASP A 246 32.51 14.10 -1.88
CA ASP A 246 33.23 14.62 -3.04
C ASP A 246 33.27 16.16 -3.02
N ALA A 247 32.09 16.80 -2.76
CA ALA A 247 32.02 18.26 -2.63
C ALA A 247 32.92 18.77 -1.49
N GLY A 248 32.95 18.06 -0.35
CA GLY A 248 33.82 18.41 0.78
C GLY A 248 35.31 18.38 0.42
N HIS A 249 35.72 17.39 -0.36
CA HIS A 249 37.10 17.30 -0.85
C HIS A 249 37.45 18.40 -1.84
N GLU A 250 36.59 18.67 -2.80
CA GLU A 250 36.83 19.65 -3.85
C GLU A 250 36.74 21.12 -3.34
N LEU A 251 35.95 21.39 -2.30
CA LEU A 251 35.92 22.70 -1.65
C LEU A 251 37.14 22.93 -0.75
N LYS A 252 37.71 21.89 -0.13
CA LYS A 252 38.83 22.00 0.80
C LYS A 252 40.11 22.51 0.12
N THR A 253 40.39 22.05 -1.09
CA THR A 253 41.63 22.40 -1.83
C THR A 253 41.70 23.90 -2.15
N PRO A 254 40.75 24.50 -2.86
CA PRO A 254 40.81 25.95 -3.17
C PRO A 254 40.69 26.83 -1.92
N LEU A 255 39.96 26.38 -0.89
CA LEU A 255 39.86 27.10 0.38
C LEU A 255 41.19 27.15 1.12
N THR A 256 41.96 26.04 1.08
CA THR A 256 43.29 25.98 1.69
C THR A 256 44.27 26.90 0.96
N SER A 257 44.25 26.86 -0.37
CA SER A 257 45.11 27.75 -1.20
C SER A 257 44.73 29.24 -1.01
N LEU A 258 43.42 29.54 -1.02
CA LEU A 258 42.94 30.92 -0.75
C LEU A 258 43.41 31.43 0.64
N ARG A 259 43.29 30.57 1.67
CA ARG A 259 43.77 30.88 3.01
C ARG A 259 45.29 31.18 2.99
N THR A 260 46.10 30.37 2.33
CA THR A 260 47.56 30.58 2.24
C THR A 260 47.89 31.89 1.52
N ASN A 261 47.20 32.19 0.40
CA ASN A 261 47.40 33.45 -0.34
C ASN A 261 47.03 34.67 0.49
N VAL A 262 45.92 34.59 1.23
CA VAL A 262 45.48 35.69 2.14
C VAL A 262 46.46 35.83 3.31
N GLU A 263 46.94 34.72 3.94
CA GLU A 263 47.95 34.78 5.00
C GLU A 263 49.26 35.41 4.51
N LEU A 264 49.69 35.10 3.30
CA LEU A 264 50.88 35.72 2.67
C LEU A 264 50.68 37.24 2.41
N LEU A 265 49.51 37.62 1.86
CA LEU A 265 49.15 39.05 1.66
C LEU A 265 49.10 39.82 2.97
N MET A 266 48.57 39.23 4.03
CA MET A 266 48.54 39.84 5.37
C MET A 266 49.93 39.92 6.00
N ALA A 267 50.75 38.89 5.84
CA ALA A 267 52.14 38.90 6.32
C ALA A 267 53.01 39.98 5.65
N SER A 268 52.85 40.18 4.33
CA SER A 268 53.57 41.19 3.58
C SER A 268 53.12 42.63 3.89
N ALA A 269 51.90 42.79 4.41
CA ALA A 269 51.39 44.11 4.82
C ALA A 269 51.75 44.49 6.28
N ALA A 270 52.41 43.62 7.05
CA ALA A 270 52.77 43.86 8.45
C ALA A 270 53.91 44.88 8.57
N PRO A 271 53.89 45.78 9.58
CA PRO A 271 54.98 46.75 9.77
C PRO A 271 56.33 46.07 10.00
N GLY A 272 57.36 46.36 9.15
CA GLY A 272 58.68 45.77 9.23
C GLY A 272 58.85 44.44 8.51
N ALA A 273 57.86 43.92 7.81
CA ALA A 273 57.99 42.73 6.98
C ALA A 273 58.81 43.00 5.71
N PRO A 274 59.49 41.97 5.15
CA PRO A 274 60.11 42.09 3.82
C PRO A 274 59.03 42.41 2.78
N GLN A 275 59.17 43.51 2.07
CA GLN A 275 58.22 43.85 1.01
C GLN A 275 58.38 42.91 -0.16
N LEU A 276 57.35 42.20 -0.54
CA LEU A 276 57.27 41.47 -1.80
C LEU A 276 57.28 42.44 -2.98
N PRO A 277 57.90 42.09 -4.10
CA PRO A 277 57.81 42.86 -5.34
C PRO A 277 56.35 43.13 -5.71
N GLU A 278 56.08 44.31 -6.29
CA GLU A 278 54.70 44.69 -6.66
C GLU A 278 54.04 43.68 -7.61
N GLU A 279 54.83 43.06 -8.48
CA GLU A 279 54.39 41.99 -9.41
C GLU A 279 53.93 40.75 -8.65
N GLU A 280 54.69 40.24 -7.67
CA GLU A 280 54.29 39.09 -6.85
C GLU A 280 53.07 39.37 -5.99
N MET A 281 52.92 40.58 -5.49
CA MET A 281 51.76 41.04 -4.77
C MET A 281 50.51 41.08 -5.67
N ALA A 282 50.66 41.52 -6.92
CA ALA A 282 49.59 41.55 -7.90
C ALA A 282 49.15 40.11 -8.31
N GLU A 283 50.14 39.22 -8.50
CA GLU A 283 49.86 37.79 -8.76
C GLU A 283 49.09 37.11 -7.61
N LEU A 284 49.52 37.29 -6.37
CA LEU A 284 48.84 36.72 -5.19
C LEU A 284 47.40 37.26 -5.05
N ARG A 285 47.14 38.53 -5.37
CA ARG A 285 45.80 39.09 -5.38
C ARG A 285 44.94 38.50 -6.50
N ALA A 286 45.49 38.36 -7.71
CA ALA A 286 44.81 37.76 -8.84
C ALA A 286 44.45 36.32 -8.58
N ASP A 287 45.36 35.53 -7.99
CA ASP A 287 45.13 34.13 -7.60
C ASP A 287 44.05 34.00 -6.54
N ALA A 288 44.06 34.90 -5.53
CA ALA A 288 43.00 34.89 -4.50
C ALA A 288 41.63 35.18 -5.09
N ILE A 289 41.53 36.14 -6.01
CA ILE A 289 40.27 36.46 -6.70
C ILE A 289 39.81 35.31 -7.58
N ALA A 290 40.71 34.69 -8.35
CA ALA A 290 40.39 33.54 -9.21
C ALA A 290 39.86 32.36 -8.39
N GLN A 291 40.43 32.12 -7.20
CA GLN A 291 39.97 31.04 -6.30
C GLN A 291 38.58 31.35 -5.67
N ILE A 292 38.27 32.61 -5.37
CA ILE A 292 36.92 32.99 -4.91
C ILE A 292 35.90 32.78 -6.02
N GLU A 293 36.24 33.11 -7.27
CA GLU A 293 35.35 32.84 -8.42
C GLU A 293 35.14 31.35 -8.69
N GLU A 294 36.20 30.55 -8.55
CA GLU A 294 36.13 29.10 -8.67
C GLU A 294 35.23 28.48 -7.58
N LEU A 295 35.43 28.92 -6.33
CA LEU A 295 34.56 28.49 -5.22
C LEU A 295 33.09 28.88 -5.43
N SER A 296 32.85 30.09 -5.92
CA SER A 296 31.49 30.57 -6.20
C SER A 296 30.81 29.74 -7.29
N THR A 297 31.56 29.38 -8.33
CA THR A 297 31.08 28.51 -9.41
C THR A 297 30.80 27.10 -8.89
N LEU A 298 31.71 26.51 -8.11
CA LEU A 298 31.57 25.19 -7.48
C LEU A 298 30.31 25.10 -6.60
N VAL A 299 30.09 26.11 -5.74
CA VAL A 299 28.90 26.17 -4.88
C VAL A 299 27.63 26.30 -5.72
N GLY A 300 27.66 27.12 -6.78
CA GLY A 300 26.54 27.24 -7.73
C GLY A 300 26.18 25.91 -8.38
N ASP A 301 27.17 25.21 -8.93
CA ASP A 301 27.02 23.90 -9.57
C ASP A 301 26.49 22.84 -8.58
N LEU A 302 26.99 22.87 -7.33
CA LEU A 302 26.55 21.93 -6.29
C LEU A 302 25.09 22.18 -5.87
N VAL A 303 24.67 23.44 -5.70
CA VAL A 303 23.29 23.80 -5.39
C VAL A 303 22.37 23.39 -6.53
N ASP A 304 22.81 23.55 -7.76
CA ASP A 304 22.04 23.14 -8.94
C ASP A 304 21.87 21.62 -9.04
N LEU A 305 22.91 20.84 -8.73
CA LEU A 305 22.85 19.37 -8.67
C LEU A 305 21.88 18.88 -7.57
N THR A 306 21.84 19.55 -6.42
CA THR A 306 20.96 19.14 -5.30
C THR A 306 19.52 19.57 -5.52
N ARG A 307 19.27 20.65 -6.26
CA ARG A 307 17.92 21.12 -6.59
C ARG A 307 17.21 20.23 -7.62
N ASP A 308 17.96 19.65 -8.56
CA ASP A 308 17.39 18.78 -9.60
C ASP A 308 16.82 17.46 -9.06
N ASP A 309 17.33 16.96 -7.93
CA ASP A 309 16.83 15.73 -7.29
C ASP A 309 15.53 15.96 -6.48
N GLN A 310 15.16 17.20 -6.15
CA GLN A 310 14.05 17.52 -5.23
C GLN A 310 12.86 18.24 -5.86
N ARG A 311 12.98 18.76 -7.09
CA ARG A 311 11.86 19.44 -7.76
C ARG A 311 11.07 18.45 -8.60
N GLU A 312 9.75 18.48 -8.43
CA GLU A 312 8.83 18.13 -9.53
C GLU A 312 9.10 19.13 -10.66
N VAL A 313 10.01 18.74 -11.57
CA VAL A 313 10.36 19.53 -12.74
C VAL A 313 9.13 19.56 -13.62
N ALA A 314 8.55 20.74 -13.82
CA ALA A 314 7.51 20.92 -14.81
C ALA A 314 8.13 20.69 -16.19
N TYR A 315 7.82 19.57 -16.80
CA TYR A 315 8.17 19.30 -18.19
C TYR A 315 7.28 20.15 -19.08
N GLU A 316 7.90 20.91 -19.98
CA GLU A 316 7.22 21.77 -20.92
C GLU A 316 7.77 21.60 -22.34
N GLN A 317 7.11 22.18 -23.34
CA GLN A 317 7.62 22.25 -24.69
C GLN A 317 8.72 23.30 -24.76
N VAL A 318 9.95 22.85 -24.97
CA VAL A 318 11.15 23.69 -25.02
C VAL A 318 11.61 23.83 -26.46
N ASP A 319 11.68 25.08 -26.97
CA ASP A 319 12.35 25.37 -28.22
C ASP A 319 13.87 25.38 -28.00
N VAL A 320 14.55 24.39 -28.56
CA VAL A 320 16.00 24.23 -28.42
C VAL A 320 16.76 25.37 -29.11
N THR A 321 16.20 25.99 -30.15
CA THR A 321 16.81 27.13 -30.82
C THR A 321 16.91 28.33 -29.89
N GLU A 322 15.84 28.62 -29.17
CA GLU A 322 15.83 29.67 -28.15
C GLU A 322 16.81 29.43 -27.00
N VAL A 323 16.93 28.14 -26.58
CA VAL A 323 17.94 27.74 -25.58
C VAL A 323 19.35 27.95 -26.05
N VAL A 324 19.66 27.65 -27.32
CA VAL A 324 20.99 27.91 -27.92
C VAL A 324 21.27 29.41 -27.98
N ASP A 325 20.32 30.20 -28.47
CA ASP A 325 20.49 31.67 -28.62
C ASP A 325 20.78 32.32 -27.27
N ARG A 326 20.01 32.01 -26.24
CA ARG A 326 20.23 32.56 -24.87
C ARG A 326 21.60 32.13 -24.27
N SER A 327 22.00 30.88 -24.52
CA SER A 327 23.28 30.37 -24.04
C SER A 327 24.42 31.06 -24.75
N MET A 328 24.32 31.27 -26.06
CA MET A 328 25.31 31.98 -26.86
C MET A 328 25.51 33.42 -26.42
N GLU A 329 24.44 34.17 -26.12
CA GLU A 329 24.59 35.54 -25.62
C GLU A 329 25.41 35.59 -24.32
N ARG A 330 25.30 34.59 -23.44
CA ARG A 330 26.07 34.53 -22.19
C ARG A 330 27.54 34.24 -22.45
N VAL A 331 27.85 33.25 -23.32
CA VAL A 331 29.23 32.84 -23.62
C VAL A 331 29.99 33.95 -24.36
N ARG A 332 29.36 34.60 -25.35
CA ARG A 332 29.95 35.73 -26.09
C ARG A 332 30.34 36.89 -25.18
N ARG A 333 29.60 37.14 -24.11
CA ARG A 333 29.96 38.19 -23.13
C ARG A 333 31.22 37.85 -22.33
N ARG A 334 31.53 36.59 -22.13
CA ARG A 334 32.69 36.10 -21.36
C ARG A 334 33.95 35.97 -22.23
N ARG A 335 33.77 35.56 -23.49
CA ARG A 335 34.82 35.25 -24.44
C ARG A 335 34.55 35.98 -25.76
N ASN A 336 34.97 37.23 -25.84
CA ASN A 336 34.84 38.10 -27.02
C ASN A 336 35.98 37.93 -28.03
N ASP A 337 36.97 37.12 -27.66
CA ASP A 337 38.16 36.79 -28.43
C ASP A 337 37.99 35.51 -29.29
N ILE A 338 36.83 34.89 -29.29
CA ILE A 338 36.51 33.65 -30.01
C ILE A 338 35.44 33.90 -31.07
N GLU A 339 35.57 33.29 -32.22
CA GLU A 339 34.56 33.26 -33.27
C GLU A 339 33.59 32.07 -33.04
N PHE A 340 32.30 32.28 -33.27
CA PHE A 340 31.28 31.26 -33.13
C PHE A 340 30.58 31.00 -34.47
N ASP A 341 30.74 29.75 -35.01
CA ASP A 341 30.02 29.25 -36.19
C ASP A 341 28.80 28.43 -35.75
N ILE A 342 27.57 28.98 -35.90
CA ILE A 342 26.34 28.44 -35.38
C ILE A 342 25.41 28.09 -36.51
N GLN A 343 25.01 26.80 -36.54
CA GLN A 343 24.01 26.26 -37.48
C GLN A 343 22.98 25.49 -36.71
N VAL A 344 21.77 26.04 -36.55
CA VAL A 344 20.66 25.44 -35.80
C VAL A 344 19.50 25.11 -36.76
N VAL A 345 18.73 24.13 -36.39
CA VAL A 345 17.46 23.79 -37.02
C VAL A 345 16.35 23.89 -35.98
N PRO A 346 15.12 24.33 -36.33
CA PRO A 346 14.01 24.35 -35.40
C PRO A 346 13.76 22.98 -34.81
N TRP A 347 13.75 22.87 -33.49
CA TRP A 347 13.53 21.63 -32.78
C TRP A 347 12.93 21.86 -31.41
N HIS A 348 11.90 21.05 -31.07
CA HIS A 348 11.22 21.10 -29.78
C HIS A 348 11.42 19.82 -29.01
N VAL A 349 11.73 19.94 -27.73
CA VAL A 349 11.89 18.83 -26.79
C VAL A 349 10.87 19.00 -25.66
N TYR A 350 10.18 17.95 -25.29
CA TYR A 350 9.37 17.96 -24.08
C TYR A 350 10.24 17.65 -22.87
N GLY A 351 10.51 18.65 -22.04
CA GLY A 351 11.48 18.49 -20.97
C GLY A 351 11.65 19.70 -20.04
N ASP A 352 12.75 19.70 -19.31
CA ASP A 352 13.19 20.74 -18.37
C ASP A 352 13.94 21.84 -19.10
N ALA A 353 13.30 22.99 -19.30
CA ALA A 353 13.89 24.14 -19.99
C ALA A 353 15.15 24.66 -19.27
N ALA A 354 15.16 24.68 -17.94
CA ALA A 354 16.31 25.14 -17.16
C ALA A 354 17.48 24.15 -17.25
N GLY A 355 17.18 22.85 -17.19
CA GLY A 355 18.17 21.78 -17.36
C GLY A 355 18.80 21.82 -18.76
N LEU A 356 18.00 21.91 -19.82
CA LEU A 356 18.49 21.99 -21.20
C LEU A 356 19.32 23.25 -21.42
N SER A 357 18.91 24.40 -20.88
CA SER A 357 19.71 25.64 -20.96
C SER A 357 21.08 25.49 -20.28
N ARG A 358 21.14 24.85 -19.12
CA ARG A 358 22.38 24.52 -18.41
C ARG A 358 23.27 23.59 -19.22
N ALA A 359 22.72 22.53 -19.81
CA ALA A 359 23.49 21.58 -20.59
C ALA A 359 24.15 22.26 -21.80
N VAL A 360 23.37 23.05 -22.56
CA VAL A 360 23.89 23.79 -23.73
C VAL A 360 24.94 24.81 -23.30
N LEU A 361 24.69 25.57 -22.22
CA LEU A 361 25.64 26.57 -21.69
C LEU A 361 26.96 25.88 -21.26
N ASN A 362 26.91 24.78 -20.54
CA ASN A 362 28.10 24.05 -20.09
C ASN A 362 28.91 23.49 -21.27
N MET A 363 28.25 22.99 -22.34
CA MET A 363 28.94 22.56 -23.54
C MET A 363 29.67 23.72 -24.23
N LEU A 364 28.98 24.86 -24.39
CA LEU A 364 29.53 26.06 -25.04
C LEU A 364 30.64 26.72 -24.20
N ASP A 365 30.44 26.88 -22.88
CA ASP A 365 31.46 27.44 -21.97
C ASP A 365 32.72 26.50 -21.97
N ASN A 366 32.54 25.19 -21.99
CA ASN A 366 33.66 24.26 -22.08
C ASN A 366 34.42 24.37 -23.41
N ALA A 367 33.72 24.42 -24.54
CA ALA A 367 34.32 24.62 -25.86
C ALA A 367 35.04 25.98 -25.97
N ALA A 368 34.45 27.04 -25.46
CA ALA A 368 35.07 28.38 -25.44
C ALA A 368 36.28 28.44 -24.51
N LYS A 369 36.29 27.75 -23.39
CA LYS A 369 37.41 27.68 -22.43
C LYS A 369 38.63 27.04 -23.04
N TRP A 370 38.45 25.91 -23.78
CA TRP A 370 39.54 25.15 -24.34
C TRP A 370 40.00 25.62 -25.73
N SER A 371 39.23 26.47 -26.40
CA SER A 371 39.66 27.10 -27.66
C SER A 371 40.77 28.13 -27.44
N PRO A 372 41.78 28.16 -28.31
CA PRO A 372 42.81 29.23 -28.30
C PRO A 372 42.21 30.57 -28.66
N ALA A 373 42.84 31.65 -28.27
CA ALA A 373 42.44 33.01 -28.66
C ALA A 373 42.41 33.12 -30.21
N GLY A 374 41.37 33.72 -30.75
CA GLY A 374 41.06 33.75 -32.19
C GLY A 374 40.59 32.39 -32.78
N GLY A 375 40.33 31.40 -31.92
CA GLY A 375 39.82 30.11 -32.35
C GLY A 375 38.33 30.16 -32.69
N VAL A 376 37.85 29.12 -33.36
CA VAL A 376 36.44 28.99 -33.77
C VAL A 376 35.76 27.87 -32.93
N VAL A 377 34.67 28.17 -32.27
CA VAL A 377 33.76 27.22 -31.65
C VAL A 377 32.55 27.04 -32.57
N GLY A 378 32.36 25.76 -33.00
CA GLY A 378 31.21 25.36 -33.84
C GLY A 378 30.07 24.81 -33.02
N LEU A 379 28.83 25.23 -33.31
CA LEU A 379 27.62 24.50 -32.86
C LEU A 379 26.80 24.15 -34.08
N ARG A 380 26.57 22.86 -34.29
CA ARG A 380 25.74 22.36 -35.40
C ARG A 380 24.60 21.51 -34.89
N MET A 381 23.39 21.86 -35.28
CA MET A 381 22.21 21.03 -35.06
C MET A 381 21.79 20.41 -36.41
N ARG A 382 21.47 19.12 -36.37
CA ARG A 382 21.00 18.37 -37.53
C ARG A 382 19.94 17.36 -37.12
N GLN A 383 18.82 17.35 -37.80
CA GLN A 383 17.85 16.28 -37.66
C GLN A 383 18.45 14.98 -38.22
N ILE A 384 18.48 13.90 -37.41
CA ILE A 384 19.00 12.59 -37.81
C ILE A 384 17.88 11.65 -38.23
N ASP A 385 16.70 11.77 -37.63
CA ASP A 385 15.50 11.05 -37.97
C ASP A 385 14.25 11.89 -37.58
N PRO A 386 13.00 11.43 -37.86
CA PRO A 386 11.79 12.22 -37.55
C PRO A 386 11.61 12.55 -36.07
N THR A 387 12.28 11.84 -35.17
CA THR A 387 12.10 11.91 -33.72
C THR A 387 13.37 12.30 -32.95
N HIS A 388 14.50 12.49 -33.62
CA HIS A 388 15.75 12.85 -32.98
C HIS A 388 16.52 13.93 -33.69
N VAL A 389 17.12 14.81 -32.90
CA VAL A 389 18.07 15.81 -33.33
C VAL A 389 19.46 15.53 -32.74
N GLU A 390 20.47 15.75 -33.53
CA GLU A 390 21.86 15.77 -33.11
C GLU A 390 22.29 17.22 -32.93
N MET A 391 22.92 17.53 -31.80
CA MET A 391 23.62 18.78 -31.55
C MET A 391 25.10 18.45 -31.29
N VAL A 392 25.99 19.08 -32.05
CA VAL A 392 27.43 18.93 -31.90
C VAL A 392 28.04 20.28 -31.57
N VAL A 393 28.72 20.37 -30.44
CA VAL A 393 29.56 21.51 -30.05
C VAL A 393 31.03 21.12 -30.23
N SER A 394 31.76 21.86 -31.02
CA SER A 394 33.15 21.55 -31.39
C SER A 394 34.10 22.73 -31.07
N ASP A 395 35.25 22.40 -30.51
CA ASP A 395 36.37 23.32 -30.27
C ASP A 395 37.61 22.94 -31.04
N ARG A 396 38.62 23.83 -30.99
CA ARG A 396 39.97 23.60 -31.56
C ARG A 396 41.06 23.51 -30.48
N GLY A 397 40.66 23.03 -29.31
CA GLY A 397 41.52 22.81 -28.18
C GLY A 397 42.43 21.57 -28.31
N PRO A 398 43.09 21.16 -27.21
CA PRO A 398 44.01 20.05 -27.20
C PRO A 398 43.38 18.68 -27.45
N GLY A 399 42.02 18.59 -27.35
CA GLY A 399 41.28 17.33 -27.47
C GLY A 399 41.23 16.56 -26.16
N ILE A 400 40.51 15.44 -26.17
CA ILE A 400 40.36 14.52 -25.04
C ILE A 400 40.86 13.12 -25.46
N PRO A 401 41.87 12.57 -24.79
CA PRO A 401 42.37 11.22 -25.05
C PRO A 401 41.22 10.17 -24.93
N GLU A 402 41.23 9.16 -25.79
CA GLU A 402 40.18 8.17 -25.89
C GLU A 402 39.85 7.47 -24.54
N ASN A 403 40.90 7.15 -23.78
CA ASN A 403 40.77 6.55 -22.44
C ASN A 403 40.19 7.47 -21.38
N GLN A 404 40.05 8.76 -21.66
CA GLN A 404 39.47 9.74 -20.73
C GLN A 404 38.06 10.19 -21.15
N ARG A 405 37.57 9.87 -22.35
CA ARG A 405 36.30 10.37 -22.91
C ARG A 405 35.10 9.97 -22.10
N GLU A 406 35.11 8.83 -21.41
CA GLU A 406 34.04 8.44 -20.49
C GLU A 406 34.24 9.08 -19.11
N LEU A 407 35.45 9.21 -18.64
CA LEU A 407 35.81 9.74 -17.34
C LEU A 407 35.46 11.25 -17.19
N VAL A 408 35.55 12.01 -18.27
CA VAL A 408 35.22 13.47 -18.21
C VAL A 408 33.75 13.74 -17.95
N PHE A 409 32.88 12.75 -18.01
CA PHE A 409 31.48 12.83 -17.58
C PHE A 409 31.27 12.43 -16.11
N GLU A 410 32.31 11.94 -15.44
CA GLU A 410 32.25 11.70 -13.99
C GLU A 410 32.36 13.01 -13.24
N ARG A 411 31.68 13.08 -12.09
CA ARG A 411 31.66 14.28 -11.26
C ARG A 411 33.06 14.60 -10.73
N PHE A 412 33.45 15.88 -10.77
CA PHE A 412 34.74 16.38 -10.31
C PHE A 412 35.95 15.83 -11.06
N TYR A 413 35.76 15.05 -12.13
CA TYR A 413 36.89 14.58 -12.91
C TYR A 413 37.52 15.73 -13.71
N ARG A 414 38.83 15.84 -13.58
CA ARG A 414 39.67 16.81 -14.32
C ARG A 414 40.95 16.10 -14.79
N SER A 415 41.23 16.18 -16.08
CA SER A 415 42.51 15.70 -16.61
C SER A 415 43.69 16.52 -16.03
N ASP A 416 44.92 15.99 -16.10
CA ASP A 416 46.08 16.71 -15.57
C ASP A 416 46.25 18.09 -16.21
N GLN A 417 45.95 18.22 -17.50
CA GLN A 417 45.95 19.50 -18.20
C GLN A 417 44.83 20.44 -17.72
N ALA A 418 43.68 19.91 -17.36
CA ALA A 418 42.56 20.66 -16.89
C ALA A 418 42.74 21.20 -15.45
N ARG A 419 43.63 20.61 -14.65
CA ARG A 419 43.91 21.06 -13.28
C ARG A 419 44.58 22.45 -13.23
N ALA A 420 45.29 22.84 -14.29
CA ALA A 420 45.90 24.17 -14.39
C ALA A 420 44.90 25.25 -14.82
N MET A 421 43.66 24.92 -15.19
CA MET A 421 42.64 25.84 -15.65
C MET A 421 41.51 25.96 -14.67
N PRO A 422 40.86 27.11 -14.41
CA PRO A 422 39.73 27.24 -13.48
C PRO A 422 38.55 26.35 -13.91
N GLY A 423 37.88 25.71 -12.98
CA GLY A 423 36.61 24.98 -13.23
C GLY A 423 36.35 23.82 -12.29
N SER A 424 35.08 23.53 -12.05
CA SER A 424 34.58 22.61 -11.04
C SER A 424 34.68 21.12 -11.40
N GLY A 425 34.87 20.75 -12.67
CA GLY A 425 34.73 19.36 -13.13
C GLY A 425 33.29 18.83 -13.11
N LEU A 426 32.30 19.67 -12.88
CA LEU A 426 30.88 19.29 -12.81
C LEU A 426 30.14 19.52 -14.13
N GLY A 427 30.60 20.45 -14.97
CA GLY A 427 29.89 20.90 -16.16
C GLY A 427 29.48 19.75 -17.10
N LEU A 428 30.39 18.86 -17.50
CA LEU A 428 30.09 17.74 -18.40
C LEU A 428 29.26 16.64 -17.70
N ALA A 429 29.41 16.46 -16.39
CA ALA A 429 28.56 15.55 -15.60
C ALA A 429 27.10 16.03 -15.58
N ILE A 430 26.89 17.36 -15.44
CA ILE A 430 25.57 17.99 -15.55
C ILE A 430 24.98 17.77 -16.95
N VAL A 431 25.76 17.97 -18.01
CA VAL A 431 25.32 17.72 -19.40
C VAL A 431 24.85 16.29 -19.55
N LYS A 432 25.65 15.30 -19.14
CA LYS A 432 25.28 13.86 -19.22
C LYS A 432 23.99 13.58 -18.46
N GLN A 433 23.85 14.08 -17.24
CA GLN A 433 22.66 13.88 -16.42
C GLN A 433 21.42 14.45 -17.09
N VAL A 434 21.48 15.69 -17.60
CA VAL A 434 20.36 16.32 -18.31
C VAL A 434 19.98 15.56 -19.56
N VAL A 435 20.96 15.19 -20.40
CA VAL A 435 20.72 14.44 -21.64
C VAL A 435 20.05 13.10 -21.37
N LEU A 436 20.55 12.33 -20.40
CA LEU A 436 19.97 11.03 -20.03
C LEU A 436 18.56 11.18 -19.46
N LYS A 437 18.29 12.22 -18.65
CA LYS A 437 16.97 12.53 -18.10
C LYS A 437 15.93 12.82 -19.19
N HIS A 438 16.38 13.37 -20.32
CA HIS A 438 15.56 13.61 -21.51
C HIS A 438 15.53 12.43 -22.51
N GLY A 439 16.05 11.25 -22.14
CA GLY A 439 16.05 10.07 -22.99
C GLY A 439 17.05 10.16 -24.15
N GLY A 440 18.00 11.10 -24.09
CA GLY A 440 19.04 11.30 -25.10
C GLY A 440 20.32 10.51 -24.83
N THR A 441 21.29 10.71 -25.70
CA THR A 441 22.66 10.16 -25.60
C THR A 441 23.71 11.24 -25.80
N ILE A 442 24.89 11.08 -25.15
CA ILE A 442 26.01 12.00 -25.28
C ILE A 442 27.30 11.22 -25.53
N THR A 443 28.14 11.71 -26.44
CA THR A 443 29.44 11.11 -26.79
C THR A 443 30.47 12.20 -27.10
N ILE A 444 31.75 11.85 -27.03
CA ILE A 444 32.86 12.76 -27.33
C ILE A 444 33.67 12.16 -28.48
N HIS A 445 34.09 13.04 -29.42
CA HIS A 445 34.91 12.70 -30.57
C HIS A 445 35.94 13.80 -30.80
N ASP A 446 36.92 13.52 -31.62
CA ASP A 446 37.86 14.53 -32.11
C ASP A 446 37.15 15.41 -33.14
N THR A 447 37.40 16.73 -33.09
CA THR A 447 36.88 17.67 -34.10
C THR A 447 37.55 17.44 -35.47
N VAL A 448 38.85 17.20 -35.45
CA VAL A 448 39.65 16.82 -36.64
C VAL A 448 40.33 15.50 -36.35
N PRO A 449 39.82 14.36 -36.82
CA PRO A 449 40.43 13.08 -36.58
C PRO A 449 41.89 13.06 -37.08
N GLY A 450 42.85 12.76 -36.22
CA GLY A 450 44.28 12.79 -36.53
C GLY A 450 44.91 14.19 -36.64
N GLY A 451 44.15 15.25 -36.34
CA GLY A 451 44.65 16.63 -36.29
C GLY A 451 45.60 16.89 -35.10
N GLN A 452 46.43 17.92 -35.22
CA GLN A 452 47.24 18.41 -34.11
C GLN A 452 47.12 19.92 -34.02
N PRO A 453 46.36 20.44 -33.06
CA PRO A 453 45.53 19.71 -32.05
C PRO A 453 44.27 19.08 -32.66
N PRO A 454 43.77 17.97 -32.07
CA PRO A 454 42.60 17.27 -32.60
C PRO A 454 41.27 18.02 -32.38
N GLY A 455 41.21 18.92 -31.36
CA GLY A 455 39.98 19.54 -30.90
C GLY A 455 39.03 18.56 -30.24
N THR A 456 38.00 19.07 -29.58
CA THR A 456 36.95 18.24 -28.97
C THR A 456 35.59 18.53 -29.60
N SER A 457 34.87 17.47 -29.98
CA SER A 457 33.48 17.54 -30.40
C SER A 457 32.56 16.76 -29.42
N ILE A 458 31.72 17.48 -28.70
CA ILE A 458 30.68 16.90 -27.82
C ILE A 458 29.42 16.77 -28.63
N ARG A 459 28.99 15.52 -28.81
CA ARG A 459 27.81 15.16 -29.58
C ARG A 459 26.68 14.76 -28.63
N MET A 460 25.57 15.47 -28.68
CA MET A 460 24.34 15.19 -27.93
C MET A 460 23.20 14.85 -28.90
N VAL A 461 22.46 13.79 -28.60
CA VAL A 461 21.25 13.40 -29.35
C VAL A 461 20.07 13.52 -28.42
N LEU A 462 19.04 14.23 -28.84
CA LEU A 462 17.82 14.43 -28.05
C LEU A 462 16.58 13.99 -28.84
N PRO A 463 15.59 13.34 -28.18
CA PRO A 463 14.30 13.07 -28.77
C PRO A 463 13.47 14.35 -28.86
N GLY A 464 12.55 14.43 -29.84
CA GLY A 464 11.68 15.58 -30.03
C GLY A 464 11.08 15.63 -31.41
N GLY A 465 10.81 16.86 -31.89
CA GLY A 465 10.26 17.09 -33.22
C GLY A 465 10.48 18.49 -33.76
N PRO A 466 10.37 18.72 -35.07
CA PRO A 466 10.54 20.03 -35.68
C PRO A 466 9.40 21.01 -35.36
N THR A 467 8.31 20.53 -34.81
CA THR A 467 7.15 21.35 -34.35
C THR A 467 6.84 21.04 -32.90
N ALA A 468 6.20 21.99 -32.22
CA ALA A 468 5.80 21.84 -30.82
C ALA A 468 4.95 20.57 -30.56
N ALA A 469 4.16 20.10 -31.53
CA ALA A 469 3.36 18.87 -31.43
C ALA A 469 4.20 17.58 -31.50
N GLY A 470 5.38 17.60 -32.11
CA GLY A 470 6.25 16.43 -32.26
C GLY A 470 7.17 16.12 -31.07
N GLY A 471 7.25 17.03 -30.11
CA GLY A 471 8.13 16.87 -28.94
C GLY A 471 7.55 16.10 -27.78
N VAL A 472 6.28 15.64 -27.83
CA VAL A 472 5.63 14.91 -26.74
C VAL A 472 5.88 13.39 -26.90
N PRO A 473 6.55 12.72 -25.91
CA PRO A 473 6.71 11.28 -25.96
C PRO A 473 5.36 10.56 -25.95
N ALA A 474 5.21 9.51 -26.76
CA ALA A 474 3.98 8.70 -26.84
C ALA A 474 3.51 8.15 -25.47
N ALA A 475 4.41 8.00 -24.50
CA ALA A 475 4.09 7.58 -23.13
C ALA A 475 3.34 8.63 -22.29
N ALA A 476 3.40 9.91 -22.65
CA ALA A 476 2.69 10.97 -21.93
C ALA A 476 1.21 11.10 -22.36
N ILE A 477 0.85 10.53 -23.53
CA ILE A 477 -0.50 10.61 -24.09
C ILE A 477 -1.43 9.52 -23.53
N THR A 478 -0.89 8.42 -22.99
CA THR A 478 -1.67 7.29 -22.46
C THR A 478 -2.08 7.42 -20.98
N GLY A 479 -1.61 8.43 -20.26
CA GLY A 479 -1.92 8.67 -18.83
C GLY A 479 -3.22 9.43 -18.52
N GLY A 480 -3.96 9.90 -19.56
CA GLY A 480 -5.08 10.83 -19.42
C GLY A 480 -6.50 10.28 -19.56
N SER A 481 -6.70 8.97 -19.75
CA SER A 481 -8.04 8.42 -19.96
C SER A 481 -8.33 7.13 -19.21
N GLN A 482 -8.22 7.15 -17.87
CA GLN A 482 -8.94 6.22 -16.99
C GLN A 482 -9.25 6.90 -15.65
N SER A 483 -10.30 7.71 -15.63
CA SER A 483 -11.08 8.03 -14.43
C SER A 483 -12.48 8.45 -14.84
N THR A 484 -13.34 7.47 -15.00
CA THR A 484 -14.80 7.58 -14.81
C THR A 484 -15.26 6.34 -14.07
#